data_6b73e0c69c367145e414962c1d85c56e
#
_entry.id   6b73e0c69c367145e414962c1d85c56e
#
_cell.length_a   1.000
_cell.length_b   1.000
_cell.length_c   1.000
_cell.angle_alpha   90.00
_cell.angle_beta   90.00
_cell.angle_gamma   90.00
#
_symmetry.space_group_name_H-M   'P 1'
#
loop_
_entity.id
_entity.type
_entity.pdbx_description
1 polymer ?
#
loop_
_entity_poly.entity_id
_entity_poly.type
_entity_poly.pdbx_seq_one_letter_code
_entity_poly.pdbx_strand_id
1 'polypeptide(L)'
;TVMLLVSNPEYEALAPQIAARAESEAAKRIADLRELAGAAEAMRQKATRVQASSTIVVDTCGTGGDKSGTFNISTTAAFVVAGAGVTVAKHGNRSISSKCGSADVLEALGVKLDTEPEVAEEAINEIHIGFLFAPLFHGAMKFAAGPRKELGVRSIFNILGPLTNPAGANCQVLGVFAPQLTEMVANALNLLGTRRA
;
A
#
# COMPACT_ATOMS: atom_id res chain seq x y z
N THR A 1 37.65 0.29 -11.84
CA THR A 1 36.89 -0.01 -13.08
C THR A 1 36.28 1.25 -13.69
N VAL A 2 35.86 2.23 -12.89
CA VAL A 2 35.29 3.50 -13.37
C VAL A 2 36.33 4.40 -14.04
N MET A 3 37.59 4.41 -13.57
CA MET A 3 38.66 5.23 -14.18
C MET A 3 39.13 4.75 -15.54
N LEU A 4 38.92 3.48 -15.92
CA LEU A 4 39.31 2.94 -17.23
C LEU A 4 38.28 3.25 -18.34
N LEU A 5 37.08 3.66 -17.99
CA LEU A 5 36.01 4.02 -18.94
C LEU A 5 36.15 5.46 -19.45
N VAL A 6 36.83 6.34 -18.72
CA VAL A 6 36.94 7.78 -19.02
C VAL A 6 37.94 8.09 -20.14
N SER A 7 38.77 7.14 -20.55
CA SER A 7 39.82 7.35 -21.58
C SER A 7 39.55 6.75 -22.96
N ASN A 8 38.32 6.29 -23.20
CA ASN A 8 37.94 5.75 -24.53
C ASN A 8 37.06 6.75 -25.27
N PRO A 9 37.47 7.26 -26.47
CA PRO A 9 36.72 8.24 -27.23
C PRO A 9 35.29 7.82 -27.61
N GLU A 10 35.01 6.52 -27.73
CA GLU A 10 33.66 6.01 -27.97
C GLU A 10 32.73 6.24 -26.79
N TYR A 11 33.25 6.19 -25.53
CA TYR A 11 32.46 6.48 -24.34
C TYR A 11 32.27 7.98 -24.12
N GLU A 12 33.24 8.83 -24.52
CA GLU A 12 33.08 10.28 -24.44
C GLU A 12 31.95 10.77 -25.38
N ALA A 13 31.80 10.17 -26.55
CA ALA A 13 30.72 10.50 -27.48
C ALA A 13 29.34 10.04 -27.00
N LEU A 14 29.28 8.97 -26.18
CA LEU A 14 28.02 8.42 -25.63
C LEU A 14 27.63 9.03 -24.28
N ALA A 15 28.57 9.61 -23.54
CA ALA A 15 28.34 10.15 -22.22
C ALA A 15 27.19 11.17 -22.15
N PRO A 16 27.06 12.16 -23.07
CA PRO A 16 25.93 13.09 -23.06
C PRO A 16 24.58 12.42 -23.30
N GLN A 17 24.54 11.39 -24.14
CA GLN A 17 23.31 10.66 -24.44
C GLN A 17 22.87 9.80 -23.26
N ILE A 18 23.83 9.17 -22.57
CA ILE A 18 23.59 8.39 -21.36
C ILE A 18 23.11 9.33 -20.24
N ALA A 19 23.73 10.49 -20.07
CA ALA A 19 23.33 11.48 -19.09
C ALA A 19 21.91 12.01 -19.35
N ALA A 20 21.60 12.40 -20.58
CA ALA A 20 20.26 12.89 -20.96
C ALA A 20 19.18 11.83 -20.77
N ARG A 21 19.48 10.57 -21.05
CA ARG A 21 18.56 9.45 -20.81
C ARG A 21 18.33 9.22 -19.31
N ALA A 22 19.40 9.25 -18.53
CA ALA A 22 19.30 9.10 -17.07
C ALA A 22 18.50 10.24 -16.44
N GLU A 23 18.71 11.48 -16.87
CA GLU A 23 17.92 12.63 -16.43
C GLU A 23 16.44 12.50 -16.80
N SER A 24 16.13 12.07 -18.02
CA SER A 24 14.75 11.85 -18.48
C SER A 24 14.06 10.75 -17.68
N GLU A 25 14.74 9.63 -17.43
CA GLU A 25 14.20 8.54 -16.62
C GLU A 25 14.01 8.96 -15.15
N ALA A 26 14.93 9.74 -14.59
CA ALA A 26 14.79 10.28 -13.23
C ALA A 26 13.61 11.24 -13.13
N ALA A 27 13.44 12.14 -14.10
CA ALA A 27 12.31 13.06 -14.14
C ALA A 27 10.96 12.32 -14.21
N LYS A 28 10.89 11.26 -15.03
CA LYS A 28 9.71 10.39 -15.13
C LYS A 28 9.41 9.70 -13.79
N ARG A 29 10.42 9.10 -13.16
CA ARG A 29 10.25 8.44 -11.85
C ARG A 29 9.75 9.41 -10.77
N ILE A 30 10.24 10.64 -10.77
CA ILE A 30 9.77 11.68 -9.84
C ILE A 30 8.31 12.06 -10.14
N ALA A 31 7.91 12.15 -11.41
CA ALA A 31 6.52 12.43 -11.79
C ALA A 31 5.59 11.29 -11.33
N ASP A 32 5.93 10.03 -11.66
CA ASP A 32 5.18 8.84 -11.26
C ASP A 32 5.03 8.75 -9.73
N LEU A 33 6.08 9.08 -8.97
CA LEU A 33 6.07 9.10 -7.52
C LEU A 33 5.13 10.18 -6.96
N ARG A 34 5.14 11.38 -7.54
CA ARG A 34 4.25 12.48 -7.13
C ARG A 34 2.79 12.16 -7.45
N GLU A 35 2.51 11.53 -8.58
CA GLU A 35 1.17 11.05 -8.91
C GLU A 35 0.67 10.02 -7.90
N LEU A 36 1.51 9.04 -7.56
CA LEU A 36 1.17 8.00 -6.59
C LEU A 36 0.89 8.60 -5.21
N ALA A 37 1.77 9.45 -4.72
CA ALA A 37 1.61 10.08 -3.41
C ALA A 37 0.40 11.02 -3.37
N GLY A 38 0.19 11.83 -4.43
CA GLY A 38 -0.95 12.74 -4.55
C GLY A 38 -2.29 11.99 -4.62
N ALA A 39 -2.34 10.89 -5.37
CA ALA A 39 -3.53 10.05 -5.44
C ALA A 39 -3.85 9.39 -4.09
N ALA A 40 -2.81 8.90 -3.38
CA ALA A 40 -2.97 8.34 -2.04
C ALA A 40 -3.47 9.40 -1.03
N GLU A 41 -2.92 10.61 -1.07
CA GLU A 41 -3.35 11.71 -0.22
C GLU A 41 -4.81 12.09 -0.48
N ALA A 42 -5.21 12.22 -1.75
CA ALA A 42 -6.59 12.50 -2.13
C ALA A 42 -7.55 11.41 -1.62
N MET A 43 -7.16 10.15 -1.68
CA MET A 43 -7.94 9.03 -1.13
C MET A 43 -8.01 9.09 0.40
N ARG A 44 -6.91 9.40 1.09
CA ARG A 44 -6.89 9.58 2.56
C ARG A 44 -7.83 10.70 3.02
N GLN A 45 -7.89 11.80 2.26
CA GLN A 45 -8.78 12.93 2.55
C GLN A 45 -10.27 12.59 2.38
N LYS A 46 -10.60 11.66 1.48
CA LYS A 46 -11.96 11.23 1.19
C LYS A 46 -12.39 9.97 1.95
N ALA A 47 -11.47 9.33 2.65
CA ALA A 47 -11.77 8.16 3.46
C ALA A 47 -12.58 8.53 4.71
N THR A 48 -13.48 7.63 5.11
CA THR A 48 -14.06 7.66 6.44
C THR A 48 -12.96 7.33 7.45
N ARG A 49 -12.63 8.29 8.30
CA ARG A 49 -11.50 8.17 9.23
C ARG A 49 -11.86 7.38 10.47
N VAL A 50 -10.88 6.69 11.02
CA VAL A 50 -10.90 5.99 12.29
C VAL A 50 -9.79 6.56 13.16
N GLN A 51 -10.06 6.83 14.43
CA GLN A 51 -9.08 7.39 15.34
C GLN A 51 -8.49 6.31 16.25
N ALA A 52 -7.20 6.06 16.13
CA ALA A 52 -6.47 5.22 17.04
C ALA A 52 -5.80 6.09 18.11
N SER A 53 -6.01 5.75 19.39
CA SER A 53 -5.42 6.46 20.53
C SER A 53 -3.92 6.20 20.70
N SER A 54 -3.41 5.12 20.11
CA SER A 54 -2.00 4.74 20.18
C SER A 54 -1.13 5.64 19.31
N THR A 55 0.07 5.99 19.81
CA THR A 55 1.09 6.72 19.06
C THR A 55 1.81 5.89 18.00
N ILE A 56 1.69 4.56 18.09
CA ILE A 56 2.22 3.60 17.10
C ILE A 56 1.06 2.73 16.64
N VAL A 57 0.71 2.87 15.38
CA VAL A 57 -0.33 2.07 14.73
C VAL A 57 0.29 1.37 13.53
N VAL A 58 0.17 0.05 13.53
CA VAL A 58 0.75 -0.81 12.49
C VAL A 58 -0.33 -1.28 11.52
N ASP A 59 -0.02 -1.22 10.23
CA ASP A 59 -0.76 -1.95 9.20
C ASP A 59 0.11 -3.06 8.62
N THR A 60 -0.47 -4.23 8.42
CA THR A 60 0.16 -5.34 7.70
C THR A 60 -0.68 -5.64 6.47
N CYS A 61 -0.19 -5.24 5.31
CA CYS A 61 -0.96 -5.32 4.08
C CYS A 61 -0.10 -5.68 2.88
N GLY A 62 -0.70 -5.74 1.73
CA GLY A 62 -0.02 -5.94 0.46
C GLY A 62 -0.86 -5.46 -0.70
N THR A 63 -0.20 -5.26 -1.83
CA THR A 63 -0.88 -4.91 -3.08
C THR A 63 -1.73 -6.05 -3.62
N GLY A 64 -1.49 -7.28 -3.16
CA GLY A 64 -2.07 -8.48 -3.75
C GLY A 64 -1.58 -8.73 -5.18
N GLY A 65 -2.13 -9.75 -5.82
CA GLY A 65 -1.87 -9.99 -7.24
C GLY A 65 -0.50 -10.58 -7.61
N ASP A 66 0.25 -11.05 -6.65
CA ASP A 66 1.57 -11.71 -6.79
C ASP A 66 1.48 -13.17 -7.27
N LYS A 67 0.27 -13.77 -7.21
CA LYS A 67 0.00 -15.16 -7.58
C LYS A 67 0.85 -16.19 -6.81
N SER A 68 1.35 -15.83 -5.64
CA SER A 68 2.26 -16.68 -4.85
C SER A 68 1.60 -17.95 -4.30
N GLY A 69 0.27 -17.95 -4.17
CA GLY A 69 -0.47 -19.12 -3.65
C GLY A 69 -0.20 -19.40 -2.16
N THR A 70 0.40 -18.47 -1.44
CA THR A 70 0.66 -18.57 0.00
C THR A 70 -0.63 -18.39 0.81
N PHE A 71 -0.59 -18.78 2.09
CA PHE A 71 -1.63 -18.39 3.05
C PHE A 71 -1.61 -16.87 3.30
N ASN A 72 -2.63 -16.34 3.98
CA ASN A 72 -2.76 -14.90 4.26
C ASN A 72 -1.74 -14.43 5.31
N ILE A 73 -0.47 -14.30 4.90
CA ILE A 73 0.67 -13.93 5.76
C ILE A 73 0.39 -12.63 6.51
N SER A 74 -0.06 -11.58 5.80
CA SER A 74 -0.32 -10.28 6.42
C SER A 74 -1.45 -10.33 7.45
N THR A 75 -2.49 -11.17 7.24
CA THR A 75 -3.58 -11.34 8.20
C THR A 75 -3.09 -12.09 9.45
N THR A 76 -2.33 -13.15 9.26
CA THR A 76 -1.73 -13.89 10.38
C THR A 76 -0.76 -13.01 11.18
N ALA A 77 0.10 -12.25 10.50
CA ALA A 77 1.02 -11.31 11.14
C ALA A 77 0.31 -10.24 11.97
N ALA A 78 -0.86 -9.76 11.52
CA ALA A 78 -1.67 -8.80 12.26
C ALA A 78 -2.02 -9.31 13.68
N PHE A 79 -2.47 -10.56 13.79
CA PHE A 79 -2.78 -11.16 15.09
C PHE A 79 -1.55 -11.35 15.97
N VAL A 80 -0.42 -11.76 15.38
CA VAL A 80 0.85 -11.93 16.13
C VAL A 80 1.33 -10.58 16.67
N VAL A 81 1.29 -9.52 15.86
CA VAL A 81 1.71 -8.17 16.24
C VAL A 81 0.80 -7.61 17.34
N ALA A 82 -0.52 -7.79 17.20
CA ALA A 82 -1.46 -7.37 18.24
C ALA A 82 -1.28 -8.18 19.54
N GLY A 83 -1.06 -9.49 19.44
CA GLY A 83 -0.77 -10.35 20.60
C GLY A 83 0.55 -10.00 21.31
N ALA A 84 1.47 -9.32 20.61
CA ALA A 84 2.68 -8.76 21.21
C ALA A 84 2.47 -7.35 21.83
N GLY A 85 1.23 -6.87 21.91
CA GLY A 85 0.86 -5.59 22.55
C GLY A 85 1.00 -4.35 21.66
N VAL A 86 1.14 -4.52 20.34
CA VAL A 86 1.21 -3.39 19.39
C VAL A 86 -0.14 -3.17 18.74
N THR A 87 -0.60 -1.93 18.69
CA THR A 87 -1.88 -1.59 18.06
C THR A 87 -1.84 -1.81 16.55
N VAL A 88 -2.78 -2.59 16.03
CA VAL A 88 -2.91 -2.92 14.62
C VAL A 88 -4.22 -2.40 14.05
N ALA A 89 -4.13 -1.56 13.03
CA ALA A 89 -5.26 -1.14 12.20
C ALA A 89 -5.10 -1.77 10.81
N LYS A 90 -5.59 -3.00 10.67
CA LYS A 90 -5.39 -3.75 9.44
C LYS A 90 -6.34 -3.29 8.34
N HIS A 91 -5.80 -2.64 7.32
CA HIS A 91 -6.56 -2.31 6.10
C HIS A 91 -6.55 -3.47 5.13
N GLY A 92 -7.71 -3.84 4.60
CA GLY A 92 -7.79 -4.98 3.72
C GLY A 92 -9.09 -5.07 2.91
N ASN A 93 -9.11 -6.03 1.99
CA ASN A 93 -10.23 -6.25 1.08
C ASN A 93 -10.42 -7.76 0.82
N ARG A 94 -11.50 -8.09 0.10
CA ARG A 94 -11.67 -9.41 -0.51
C ARG A 94 -10.64 -9.61 -1.61
N SER A 95 -10.40 -10.86 -1.94
CA SER A 95 -9.50 -11.20 -3.05
C SER A 95 -10.06 -10.76 -4.39
N ILE A 96 -9.19 -10.20 -5.25
CA ILE A 96 -9.50 -9.92 -6.65
C ILE A 96 -8.86 -10.97 -7.56
N SER A 97 -7.69 -11.48 -7.20
CA SER A 97 -6.86 -12.35 -8.06
C SER A 97 -6.38 -13.64 -7.38
N SER A 98 -6.46 -13.73 -6.07
CA SER A 98 -6.13 -14.93 -5.29
C SER A 98 -7.41 -15.69 -4.90
N LYS A 99 -7.26 -16.88 -4.31
CA LYS A 99 -8.39 -17.69 -3.86
C LYS A 99 -9.05 -17.14 -2.59
N CYS A 100 -8.34 -16.32 -1.81
CA CYS A 100 -8.79 -15.86 -0.50
C CYS A 100 -8.04 -14.57 -0.11
N GLY A 101 -8.77 -13.49 0.11
CA GLY A 101 -8.25 -12.22 0.63
C GLY A 101 -8.32 -12.14 2.16
N SER A 102 -7.84 -11.04 2.74
CA SER A 102 -7.88 -10.84 4.19
C SER A 102 -9.30 -10.82 4.74
N ALA A 103 -10.23 -10.16 4.04
CA ALA A 103 -11.64 -10.11 4.42
C ALA A 103 -12.28 -11.50 4.39
N ASP A 104 -11.97 -12.31 3.37
CA ASP A 104 -12.54 -13.65 3.24
C ASP A 104 -12.12 -14.56 4.40
N VAL A 105 -10.85 -14.48 4.82
CA VAL A 105 -10.35 -15.25 6.00
C VAL A 105 -11.03 -14.78 7.27
N LEU A 106 -11.10 -13.47 7.51
CA LEU A 106 -11.67 -12.92 8.73
C LEU A 106 -13.16 -13.25 8.86
N GLU A 107 -13.90 -13.17 7.76
CA GLU A 107 -15.32 -13.57 7.71
C GLU A 107 -15.48 -15.06 8.02
N ALA A 108 -14.63 -15.92 7.46
CA ALA A 108 -14.63 -17.36 7.77
C ALA A 108 -14.29 -17.67 9.24
N LEU A 109 -13.53 -16.79 9.90
CA LEU A 109 -13.24 -16.86 11.33
C LEU A 109 -14.35 -16.24 12.20
N GLY A 110 -15.45 -15.76 11.62
CA GLY A 110 -16.59 -15.18 12.33
C GLY A 110 -16.48 -13.69 12.60
N VAL A 111 -15.51 -12.99 12.03
CA VAL A 111 -15.41 -11.53 12.16
C VAL A 111 -16.44 -10.88 11.24
N LYS A 112 -17.27 -10.01 11.81
CA LYS A 112 -18.25 -9.23 11.07
C LYS A 112 -17.54 -8.09 10.34
N LEU A 113 -17.65 -8.05 9.01
CA LEU A 113 -16.94 -7.08 8.15
C LEU A 113 -17.72 -5.79 7.92
N ASP A 114 -19.05 -5.88 7.92
CA ASP A 114 -20.00 -4.81 7.62
C ASP A 114 -20.42 -4.04 8.89
N THR A 115 -19.44 -3.69 9.70
CA THR A 115 -19.66 -2.91 10.93
C THR A 115 -19.51 -1.42 10.66
N GLU A 116 -20.17 -0.60 11.50
CA GLU A 116 -19.96 0.84 11.49
C GLU A 116 -18.50 1.18 11.83
N PRO A 117 -17.97 2.29 11.30
CA PRO A 117 -16.56 2.71 11.52
C PRO A 117 -16.19 2.81 13.01
N GLU A 118 -17.14 3.22 13.85
CA GLU A 118 -16.99 3.37 15.29
C GLU A 118 -16.68 2.04 15.99
N VAL A 119 -17.25 0.93 15.50
CA VAL A 119 -16.96 -0.41 16.02
C VAL A 119 -15.53 -0.84 15.71
N ALA A 120 -15.04 -0.51 14.52
CA ALA A 120 -13.65 -0.77 14.18
C ALA A 120 -12.68 0.10 15.00
N GLU A 121 -13.06 1.36 15.26
CA GLU A 121 -12.33 2.28 16.14
C GLU A 121 -12.25 1.76 17.58
N GLU A 122 -13.38 1.33 18.13
CA GLU A 122 -13.45 0.73 19.47
C GLU A 122 -12.55 -0.52 19.55
N ALA A 123 -12.62 -1.42 18.57
CA ALA A 123 -11.78 -2.61 18.55
C ALA A 123 -10.27 -2.26 18.51
N ILE A 124 -9.86 -1.28 17.71
CA ILE A 124 -8.47 -0.82 17.67
C ILE A 124 -8.02 -0.29 19.03
N ASN A 125 -8.88 0.42 19.74
CA ASN A 125 -8.56 1.07 20.99
C ASN A 125 -8.66 0.15 22.22
N GLU A 126 -9.61 -0.79 22.23
CA GLU A 126 -9.87 -1.67 23.37
C GLU A 126 -9.09 -2.98 23.33
N ILE A 127 -9.03 -3.62 22.15
CA ILE A 127 -8.37 -4.93 22.00
C ILE A 127 -7.13 -4.87 21.13
N HIS A 128 -6.68 -3.66 20.76
CA HIS A 128 -5.47 -3.39 19.98
C HIS A 128 -5.42 -3.99 18.57
N ILE A 129 -6.56 -4.42 18.02
CA ILE A 129 -6.66 -4.88 16.65
C ILE A 129 -8.04 -4.57 16.08
N GLY A 130 -8.07 -3.93 14.91
CA GLY A 130 -9.30 -3.72 14.15
C GLY A 130 -9.08 -3.96 12.67
N PHE A 131 -10.13 -4.41 11.99
CA PHE A 131 -10.11 -4.62 10.55
C PHE A 131 -10.88 -3.52 9.83
N LEU A 132 -10.20 -2.84 8.93
CA LEU A 132 -10.74 -1.75 8.12
C LEU A 132 -11.06 -2.29 6.72
N PHE A 133 -12.31 -2.68 6.51
CA PHE A 133 -12.76 -3.25 5.25
C PHE A 133 -12.85 -2.15 4.17
N ALA A 134 -11.94 -2.14 3.22
CA ALA A 134 -11.74 -1.06 2.26
C ALA A 134 -13.03 -0.51 1.59
N PRO A 135 -14.01 -1.33 1.17
CA PRO A 135 -15.25 -0.81 0.58
C PRO A 135 -16.07 0.11 1.50
N LEU A 136 -16.02 -0.09 2.82
CA LEU A 136 -16.76 0.74 3.78
C LEU A 136 -16.10 2.09 4.00
N PHE A 137 -14.76 2.12 3.99
CA PHE A 137 -14.00 3.32 4.31
C PHE A 137 -13.67 4.20 3.11
N HIS A 138 -13.67 3.63 1.90
CA HIS A 138 -13.31 4.34 0.65
C HIS A 138 -14.49 4.49 -0.30
N GLY A 139 -15.56 5.13 0.14
CA GLY A 139 -16.78 5.32 -0.65
C GLY A 139 -16.56 5.98 -2.03
N ALA A 140 -15.53 6.80 -2.17
CA ALA A 140 -15.17 7.42 -3.45
C ALA A 140 -14.72 6.40 -4.51
N MET A 141 -14.25 5.22 -4.12
CA MET A 141 -13.81 4.16 -5.04
C MET A 141 -14.94 3.60 -5.91
N LYS A 142 -16.20 3.77 -5.52
CA LYS A 142 -17.37 3.35 -6.33
C LYS A 142 -17.36 3.99 -7.73
N PHE A 143 -16.84 5.21 -7.85
CA PHE A 143 -16.78 5.91 -9.14
C PHE A 143 -15.69 5.35 -10.07
N ALA A 144 -14.65 4.74 -9.53
CA ALA A 144 -13.59 4.11 -10.30
C ALA A 144 -13.82 2.62 -10.59
N ALA A 145 -14.76 1.98 -9.90
CA ALA A 145 -14.96 0.53 -9.97
C ALA A 145 -15.43 0.06 -11.36
N GLY A 146 -16.39 0.78 -11.97
CA GLY A 146 -16.89 0.48 -13.32
C GLY A 146 -15.77 0.55 -14.37
N PRO A 147 -15.13 1.73 -14.56
CA PRO A 147 -14.04 1.88 -15.51
C PRO A 147 -12.89 0.89 -15.30
N ARG A 148 -12.53 0.59 -14.06
CA ARG A 148 -11.48 -0.41 -13.75
C ARG A 148 -11.85 -1.81 -14.21
N LYS A 149 -13.11 -2.19 -14.03
CA LYS A 149 -13.63 -3.49 -14.46
C LYS A 149 -13.65 -3.61 -15.98
N GLU A 150 -14.09 -2.57 -16.67
CA GLU A 150 -14.14 -2.53 -18.13
C GLU A 150 -12.77 -2.57 -18.78
N LEU A 151 -11.82 -1.81 -18.24
CA LEU A 151 -10.45 -1.77 -18.75
C LEU A 151 -9.70 -3.09 -18.52
N GLY A 152 -9.93 -3.78 -17.40
CA GLY A 152 -9.33 -5.08 -17.10
C GLY A 152 -7.79 -5.06 -16.97
N VAL A 153 -7.17 -3.89 -16.90
CA VAL A 153 -5.71 -3.71 -16.82
C VAL A 153 -5.26 -3.27 -15.44
N ARG A 154 -4.00 -3.54 -15.11
CA ARG A 154 -3.38 -2.99 -13.90
C ARG A 154 -3.17 -1.49 -14.04
N SER A 155 -3.47 -0.75 -12.98
CA SER A 155 -3.33 0.69 -12.91
C SER A 155 -2.82 1.11 -11.53
N ILE A 156 -2.65 2.39 -11.30
CA ILE A 156 -2.27 2.97 -10.01
C ILE A 156 -3.16 2.46 -8.86
N PHE A 157 -4.43 2.19 -9.11
CA PHE A 157 -5.35 1.66 -8.10
C PHE A 157 -4.96 0.28 -7.53
N ASN A 158 -4.09 -0.46 -8.21
CA ASN A 158 -3.59 -1.74 -7.70
C ASN A 158 -2.53 -1.58 -6.59
N ILE A 159 -1.96 -0.39 -6.45
CA ILE A 159 -0.94 -0.08 -5.44
C ILE A 159 -1.39 0.99 -4.44
N LEU A 160 -2.50 1.68 -4.68
CA LEU A 160 -3.01 2.73 -3.80
C LEU A 160 -3.58 2.20 -2.48
N GLY A 161 -4.25 1.04 -2.47
CA GLY A 161 -4.90 0.51 -1.28
C GLY A 161 -4.01 0.52 -0.03
N PRO A 162 -2.82 -0.09 -0.09
CA PRO A 162 -1.89 -0.09 1.04
C PRO A 162 -1.41 1.29 1.51
N LEU A 163 -1.50 2.32 0.68
CA LEU A 163 -1.07 3.68 1.00
C LEU A 163 -2.17 4.54 1.66
N THR A 164 -3.37 3.98 1.83
CA THR A 164 -4.58 4.76 2.17
C THR A 164 -5.29 4.27 3.43
N ASN A 165 -4.55 3.74 4.40
CA ASN A 165 -5.11 3.24 5.64
C ASN A 165 -5.97 4.31 6.35
N PRO A 166 -7.27 4.03 6.64
CA PRO A 166 -8.20 5.00 7.22
C PRO A 166 -7.87 5.43 8.65
N ALA A 167 -7.15 4.59 9.41
CA ALA A 167 -6.68 4.92 10.76
C ALA A 167 -5.36 5.70 10.77
N GLY A 168 -4.81 6.03 9.59
CA GLY A 168 -3.54 6.73 9.50
C GLY A 168 -2.36 5.95 10.07
N ALA A 169 -2.34 4.62 9.91
CA ALA A 169 -1.26 3.77 10.39
C ALA A 169 0.10 4.38 9.99
N ASN A 170 0.93 4.64 10.99
CA ASN A 170 2.22 5.30 10.82
C ASN A 170 3.41 4.34 10.78
N CYS A 171 3.15 3.06 10.99
CA CYS A 171 4.10 1.97 10.76
C CYS A 171 3.45 0.92 9.86
N GLN A 172 4.21 0.33 8.94
CA GLN A 172 3.62 -0.57 7.96
C GLN A 172 4.58 -1.67 7.52
N VAL A 173 4.05 -2.89 7.34
CA VAL A 173 4.71 -3.94 6.56
C VAL A 173 3.89 -4.12 5.29
N LEU A 174 4.48 -3.76 4.15
CA LEU A 174 3.79 -3.73 2.86
C LEU A 174 4.46 -4.65 1.85
N GLY A 175 3.73 -5.70 1.44
CA GLY A 175 4.15 -6.56 0.34
C GLY A 175 3.74 -5.99 -1.02
N VAL A 176 4.68 -5.96 -1.97
CA VAL A 176 4.42 -5.53 -3.35
C VAL A 176 4.44 -6.73 -4.30
N PHE A 177 3.59 -6.71 -5.32
CA PHE A 177 3.48 -7.84 -6.27
C PHE A 177 4.67 -7.95 -7.24
N ALA A 178 5.54 -6.95 -7.30
CA ALA A 178 6.71 -6.94 -8.18
C ALA A 178 7.87 -6.18 -7.51
N PRO A 179 9.09 -6.73 -7.52
CA PRO A 179 10.26 -6.10 -6.87
C PRO A 179 10.55 -4.67 -7.34
N GLN A 180 10.23 -4.36 -8.60
CA GLN A 180 10.42 -3.04 -9.20
C GLN A 180 9.60 -1.94 -8.54
N LEU A 181 8.52 -2.31 -7.83
CA LEU A 181 7.66 -1.36 -7.12
C LEU A 181 8.19 -0.99 -5.73
N THR A 182 9.15 -1.74 -5.19
CA THR A 182 9.60 -1.57 -3.81
C THR A 182 10.12 -0.17 -3.54
N GLU A 183 11.03 0.33 -4.38
CA GLU A 183 11.62 1.66 -4.23
C GLU A 183 10.55 2.77 -4.38
N MET A 184 9.69 2.66 -5.38
CA MET A 184 8.64 3.65 -5.62
C MET A 184 7.64 3.72 -4.46
N VAL A 185 7.20 2.57 -3.95
CA VAL A 185 6.26 2.49 -2.84
C VAL A 185 6.89 2.97 -1.54
N ALA A 186 8.17 2.62 -1.27
CA ALA A 186 8.90 3.11 -0.10
C ALA A 186 9.05 4.63 -0.12
N ASN A 187 9.39 5.21 -1.27
CA ASN A 187 9.47 6.66 -1.44
C ASN A 187 8.10 7.35 -1.31
N ALA A 188 7.02 6.73 -1.81
CA ALA A 188 5.67 7.24 -1.63
C ALA A 188 5.27 7.25 -0.14
N LEU A 189 5.55 6.19 0.60
CA LEU A 189 5.31 6.11 2.04
C LEU A 189 6.09 7.19 2.81
N ASN A 190 7.34 7.45 2.42
CA ASN A 190 8.14 8.52 3.00
C ASN A 190 7.52 9.90 2.74
N LEU A 191 7.07 10.20 1.52
CA LEU A 191 6.36 11.45 1.19
C LEU A 191 5.03 11.59 1.95
N LEU A 192 4.35 10.48 2.22
CA LEU A 192 3.10 10.44 2.98
C LEU A 192 3.31 10.48 4.50
N GLY A 193 4.54 10.65 4.97
CA GLY A 193 4.87 10.80 6.38
C GLY A 193 4.86 9.51 7.21
N THR A 194 4.97 8.35 6.57
CA THR A 194 5.06 7.07 7.27
C THR A 194 6.34 7.02 8.10
N ARG A 195 6.21 6.68 9.37
CA ARG A 195 7.32 6.68 10.34
C ARG A 195 8.29 5.51 10.10
N ARG A 196 7.75 4.32 9.76
CA ARG A 196 8.51 3.10 9.45
C ARG A 196 7.74 2.23 8.46
N ALA A 197 8.42 1.73 7.45
CA ALA A 197 7.89 0.77 6.50
C ALA A 197 8.96 -0.23 6.06
#